data_3afbc5afaa6cad8b24d8433a4a9dca60
#
_entry.id   3afbc5afaa6cad8b24d8433a4a9dca60
#
_cell.length_a   1.000
_cell.length_b   1.000
_cell.length_c   1.000
_cell.angle_alpha   90.00
_cell.angle_beta   90.00
_cell.angle_gamma   90.00
#
_symmetry.space_group_name_H-M   'P 1'
#
loop_
_entity.id
_entity.type
_entity.pdbx_description
1 polymer ?
#
loop_
_entity_poly.entity_id
_entity_poly.type
_entity_poly.pdbx_seq_one_letter_code
_entity_poly.pdbx_strand_id
1 'polypeptide(L)'
;DRPPTLFEYFPKDALLFIDESHISVPQIGGMYRGDRNRKSTLADYGFRLPSCVDNRPLKFEEWDRFRAPTIFVSATPGDWELEQSHGVFAEQVIRPTGLMDPVCVVKPVEDQVDDLMAECRKVIAKGERALVTTLTKKMAEDLTEYLKENGIKVRYLHSDIDTLERIEIIRDLRQGVFDVLVGINLLREGLDIPECSLVAILDADKEGFLRSTRSLIQTIGRAARNAEGRVVLY
;
A
#
# COMPACT_ATOMS: atom_id res chain seq x y z
N ASP A 1 2.03 29.58 -17.81
CA ASP A 1 1.11 29.89 -16.69
C ASP A 1 0.83 28.62 -15.89
N ARG A 2 0.45 28.79 -14.62
CA ARG A 2 0.04 27.64 -13.81
C ARG A 2 -1.40 27.25 -14.20
N PRO A 3 -1.75 25.96 -14.13
CA PRO A 3 -3.12 25.53 -14.39
C PRO A 3 -4.07 25.94 -13.26
N PRO A 4 -5.36 26.17 -13.52
CA PRO A 4 -6.38 26.26 -12.50
C PRO A 4 -6.56 24.88 -11.84
N THR A 5 -6.78 24.88 -10.53
CA THR A 5 -6.94 23.67 -9.75
C THR A 5 -8.05 23.81 -8.71
N LEU A 6 -8.42 22.69 -8.07
CA LEU A 6 -9.41 22.68 -7.01
C LEU A 6 -9.05 23.60 -5.83
N PHE A 7 -7.77 23.84 -5.59
CA PHE A 7 -7.31 24.72 -4.51
C PHE A 7 -7.81 26.17 -4.61
N GLU A 8 -8.13 26.63 -5.84
CA GLU A 8 -8.66 27.99 -6.07
C GLU A 8 -10.12 28.14 -5.66
N TYR A 9 -10.82 27.02 -5.51
CA TYR A 9 -12.22 26.98 -5.11
C TYR A 9 -12.40 26.81 -3.60
N PHE A 10 -11.34 26.55 -2.86
CA PHE A 10 -11.43 26.43 -1.40
C PHE A 10 -11.65 27.78 -0.74
N PRO A 11 -12.45 27.86 0.34
CA PRO A 11 -12.53 29.02 1.19
C PRO A 11 -11.15 29.43 1.74
N LYS A 12 -10.96 30.72 2.03
CA LYS A 12 -9.68 31.21 2.55
C LYS A 12 -9.31 30.64 3.93
N ASP A 13 -10.28 30.19 4.68
CA ASP A 13 -10.18 29.59 6.00
C ASP A 13 -10.28 28.04 5.96
N ALA A 14 -10.15 27.47 4.79
CA ALA A 14 -10.14 26.01 4.64
C ALA A 14 -8.98 25.38 5.41
N LEU A 15 -9.21 24.18 5.96
CA LEU A 15 -8.20 23.32 6.54
C LEU A 15 -8.08 22.06 5.67
N LEU A 16 -6.87 21.76 5.22
CA LEU A 16 -6.58 20.61 4.39
C LEU A 16 -6.04 19.46 5.25
N PHE A 17 -6.60 18.26 5.08
CA PHE A 17 -6.08 17.03 5.64
C PHE A 17 -5.52 16.17 4.52
N ILE A 18 -4.28 15.74 4.64
CA ILE A 18 -3.63 14.83 3.70
C ILE A 18 -3.38 13.51 4.40
N ASP A 19 -4.23 12.54 4.10
CA ASP A 19 -4.09 11.18 4.60
C ASP A 19 -3.04 10.42 3.80
N GLU A 20 -2.38 9.45 4.45
CA GLU A 20 -1.24 8.69 3.91
C GLU A 20 -0.20 9.64 3.26
N SER A 21 0.15 10.71 3.97
CA SER A 21 0.98 11.81 3.45
C SER A 21 2.34 11.33 2.96
N HIS A 22 2.92 10.29 3.58
CA HIS A 22 4.17 9.67 3.16
C HIS A 22 4.15 9.13 1.71
N ILE A 23 2.97 8.97 1.12
CA ILE A 23 2.77 8.60 -0.29
C ILE A 23 2.25 9.79 -1.10
N SER A 24 1.25 10.49 -0.58
CA SER A 24 0.57 11.58 -1.28
C SER A 24 1.53 12.72 -1.63
N VAL A 25 2.42 13.10 -0.70
CA VAL A 25 3.38 14.18 -0.93
C VAL A 25 4.41 13.85 -2.02
N PRO A 26 5.09 12.68 -2.00
CA PRO A 26 5.96 12.28 -3.10
C PRO A 26 5.25 12.14 -4.46
N GLN A 27 4.00 11.69 -4.47
CA GLN A 27 3.21 11.61 -5.70
C GLN A 27 2.98 13.00 -6.30
N ILE A 28 2.59 13.98 -5.49
CA ILE A 28 2.45 15.38 -5.94
C ILE A 28 3.79 15.88 -6.49
N GLY A 29 4.90 15.59 -5.81
CA GLY A 29 6.24 15.95 -6.28
C GLY A 29 6.63 15.35 -7.63
N GLY A 30 6.18 14.13 -7.91
CA GLY A 30 6.46 13.40 -9.16
C GLY A 30 5.59 13.82 -10.35
N MET A 31 4.39 14.36 -10.12
CA MET A 31 3.37 14.58 -11.16
C MET A 31 3.87 15.46 -12.30
N TYR A 32 4.43 16.62 -11.99
CA TYR A 32 4.89 17.57 -13.03
C TYR A 32 6.02 16.97 -13.89
N ARG A 33 7.01 16.36 -13.26
CA ARG A 33 8.18 15.81 -13.98
C ARG A 33 7.75 14.65 -14.90
N GLY A 34 6.92 13.75 -14.39
CA GLY A 34 6.41 12.60 -15.16
C GLY A 34 5.58 13.05 -16.36
N ASP A 35 4.66 14.00 -16.18
CA ASP A 35 3.84 14.54 -17.26
C ASP A 35 4.69 15.27 -18.32
N ARG A 36 5.62 16.12 -17.88
CA ARG A 36 6.51 16.85 -18.78
C ARG A 36 7.38 15.93 -19.61
N ASN A 37 8.05 14.96 -18.99
CA ASN A 37 8.92 14.02 -19.70
C ASN A 37 8.15 13.24 -20.78
N ARG A 38 6.98 12.72 -20.42
CA ARG A 38 6.12 12.01 -21.36
C ARG A 38 5.70 12.90 -22.52
N LYS A 39 5.24 14.12 -22.26
CA LYS A 39 4.74 15.05 -23.28
C LYS A 39 5.85 15.57 -24.18
N SER A 40 7.02 15.90 -23.64
CA SER A 40 8.19 16.30 -24.43
C SER A 40 8.59 15.20 -25.40
N THR A 41 8.74 13.97 -24.93
CA THR A 41 9.05 12.83 -25.81
C THR A 41 8.01 12.67 -26.91
N LEU A 42 6.71 12.74 -26.59
CA LEU A 42 5.66 12.61 -27.61
C LEU A 42 5.65 13.76 -28.62
N ALA A 43 5.98 14.97 -28.21
CA ALA A 43 6.10 16.13 -29.10
C ALA A 43 7.35 16.01 -29.99
N ASP A 44 8.49 15.64 -29.43
CA ASP A 44 9.76 15.47 -30.15
C ASP A 44 9.66 14.41 -31.27
N TYR A 45 8.88 13.37 -31.06
CA TYR A 45 8.60 12.33 -32.05
C TYR A 45 7.36 12.60 -32.91
N GLY A 46 6.74 13.78 -32.82
CA GLY A 46 5.59 14.17 -33.64
C GLY A 46 4.25 13.52 -33.29
N PHE A 47 4.14 12.80 -32.20
CA PHE A 47 2.88 12.21 -31.73
C PHE A 47 1.94 13.21 -31.07
N ARG A 48 2.47 14.37 -30.63
CA ARG A 48 1.71 15.49 -30.07
C ARG A 48 2.26 16.83 -30.55
N LEU A 49 1.41 17.85 -30.53
CA LEU A 49 1.86 19.23 -30.78
C LEU A 49 2.74 19.72 -29.62
N PRO A 50 3.75 20.59 -29.91
CA PRO A 50 4.60 21.18 -28.86
C PRO A 50 3.81 21.88 -27.73
N SER A 51 2.64 22.46 -28.04
CA SER A 51 1.75 23.11 -27.06
C SER A 51 1.13 22.13 -26.03
N CYS A 52 1.26 20.82 -26.20
CA CYS A 52 0.78 19.85 -25.23
C CYS A 52 1.43 20.01 -23.84
N VAL A 53 2.62 20.62 -23.77
CA VAL A 53 3.32 20.90 -22.50
C VAL A 53 2.70 22.03 -21.69
N ASP A 54 1.83 22.84 -22.32
CA ASP A 54 1.16 23.96 -21.63
C ASP A 54 0.05 23.49 -20.69
N ASN A 55 -0.59 22.40 -21.03
CA ASN A 55 -1.54 21.72 -20.11
C ASN A 55 -0.75 20.77 -19.19
N ARG A 56 -0.52 21.17 -17.97
CA ARG A 56 0.36 20.51 -17.03
C ARG A 56 -0.21 20.49 -15.61
N PRO A 57 0.17 19.52 -14.77
CA PRO A 57 -0.11 19.59 -13.33
C PRO A 57 0.69 20.75 -12.66
N LEU A 58 0.33 21.06 -11.42
CA LEU A 58 1.12 21.96 -10.58
C LEU A 58 2.53 21.40 -10.37
N LYS A 59 3.50 22.30 -10.28
CA LYS A 59 4.79 21.96 -9.70
C LYS A 59 4.65 21.83 -8.19
N PHE A 60 5.55 21.12 -7.55
CA PHE A 60 5.52 20.92 -6.10
C PHE A 60 5.54 22.26 -5.34
N GLU A 61 6.40 23.18 -5.74
CA GLU A 61 6.53 24.52 -5.11
C GLU A 61 5.30 25.38 -5.34
N GLU A 62 4.59 25.21 -6.45
CA GLU A 62 3.30 25.86 -6.70
C GLU A 62 2.24 25.32 -5.75
N TRP A 63 2.13 24.00 -5.64
CA TRP A 63 1.22 23.34 -4.73
C TRP A 63 1.48 23.75 -3.27
N ASP A 64 2.72 23.75 -2.84
CA ASP A 64 3.09 24.10 -1.45
C ASP A 64 2.72 25.54 -1.08
N ARG A 65 2.80 26.48 -2.04
CA ARG A 65 2.35 27.86 -1.85
C ARG A 65 0.84 28.04 -1.83
N PHE A 66 0.12 27.15 -2.50
CA PHE A 66 -1.33 27.27 -2.69
C PHE A 66 -2.15 26.52 -1.67
N ARG A 67 -1.59 25.48 -1.07
CA ARG A 67 -2.31 24.71 -0.07
C ARG A 67 -2.71 25.59 1.12
N ALA A 68 -3.91 25.40 1.60
CA ALA A 68 -4.40 25.93 2.86
C ALA A 68 -3.55 25.41 4.03
N PRO A 69 -3.72 25.93 5.26
CA PRO A 69 -3.18 25.28 6.45
C PRO A 69 -3.45 23.78 6.40
N THR A 70 -2.42 22.97 6.57
CA THR A 70 -2.48 21.53 6.24
C THR A 70 -2.05 20.68 7.41
N ILE A 71 -2.83 19.64 7.69
CA ILE A 71 -2.49 18.56 8.62
C ILE A 71 -2.12 17.33 7.79
N PHE A 72 -0.91 16.84 7.98
CA PHE A 72 -0.41 15.61 7.35
C PHE A 72 -0.64 14.44 8.30
N VAL A 73 -1.27 13.39 7.82
CA VAL A 73 -1.60 12.20 8.61
C VAL A 73 -0.90 10.99 7.99
N SER A 74 -0.18 10.24 8.81
CA SER A 74 0.49 9.02 8.37
C SER A 74 0.85 8.13 9.56
N ALA A 75 0.73 6.81 9.40
CA ALA A 75 1.29 5.86 10.37
C ALA A 75 2.83 5.80 10.29
N THR A 76 3.40 6.19 9.15
CA THR A 76 4.84 6.17 8.86
C THR A 76 5.24 7.47 8.13
N PRO A 77 5.35 8.61 8.85
CA PRO A 77 5.66 9.91 8.23
C PRO A 77 6.86 9.87 7.31
N GLY A 78 6.81 10.63 6.23
CA GLY A 78 7.90 10.77 5.27
C GLY A 78 8.99 11.72 5.75
N ASP A 79 10.16 11.69 5.09
CA ASP A 79 11.28 12.54 5.47
C ASP A 79 10.95 14.01 5.28
N TRP A 80 10.20 14.35 4.21
CA TRP A 80 9.77 15.72 3.94
C TRP A 80 8.88 16.28 5.07
N GLU A 81 7.89 15.52 5.55
CA GLU A 81 7.02 15.96 6.66
C GLU A 81 7.81 16.15 7.95
N LEU A 82 8.76 15.25 8.24
CA LEU A 82 9.63 15.36 9.41
C LEU A 82 10.57 16.58 9.32
N GLU A 83 11.10 16.87 8.14
CA GLU A 83 11.90 18.08 7.89
C GLU A 83 11.07 19.35 8.07
N GLN A 84 9.86 19.41 7.49
CA GLN A 84 8.98 20.57 7.60
C GLN A 84 8.52 20.84 9.03
N SER A 85 8.30 19.81 9.83
CA SER A 85 7.90 19.92 11.23
C SER A 85 9.09 20.05 12.19
N HIS A 86 10.33 20.06 11.68
CA HIS A 86 11.55 20.01 12.50
C HIS A 86 11.56 18.84 13.49
N GLY A 87 10.95 17.73 13.11
CA GLY A 87 10.80 16.53 13.94
C GLY A 87 9.74 16.64 15.05
N VAL A 88 8.96 17.72 15.07
CA VAL A 88 7.86 17.89 16.03
C VAL A 88 6.55 17.45 15.40
N PHE A 89 5.91 16.44 15.97
CA PHE A 89 4.62 15.91 15.50
C PHE A 89 3.80 15.34 16.66
N ALA A 90 2.49 15.24 16.45
CA ALA A 90 1.60 14.63 17.43
C ALA A 90 1.50 13.11 17.17
N GLU A 91 1.72 12.31 18.19
CA GLU A 91 1.59 10.86 18.12
C GLU A 91 0.26 10.40 18.69
N GLN A 92 -0.50 9.62 17.91
CA GLN A 92 -1.68 8.90 18.37
C GLN A 92 -1.26 7.46 18.72
N VAL A 93 -0.80 7.26 19.96
CA VAL A 93 -0.29 5.96 20.43
C VAL A 93 -1.40 5.08 20.98
N ILE A 94 -2.43 5.70 21.57
CA ILE A 94 -3.50 4.96 22.24
C ILE A 94 -4.47 4.36 21.23
N ARG A 95 -4.68 3.05 21.31
CA ARG A 95 -5.73 2.32 20.59
C ARG A 95 -6.90 2.06 21.52
N PRO A 96 -8.03 2.81 21.40
CA PRO A 96 -9.19 2.63 22.28
C PRO A 96 -9.84 1.25 22.16
N THR A 97 -9.62 0.56 21.05
CA THR A 97 -10.14 -0.79 20.77
C THR A 97 -9.52 -1.89 21.64
N GLY A 98 -8.41 -1.63 22.33
CA GLY A 98 -7.66 -2.63 23.08
C GLY A 98 -6.90 -3.65 22.22
N LEU A 99 -6.92 -3.50 20.89
CA LEU A 99 -6.16 -4.37 20.00
C LEU A 99 -4.65 -4.04 20.11
N MET A 100 -3.87 -5.06 20.39
CA MET A 100 -2.40 -4.95 20.42
C MET A 100 -1.81 -5.05 19.00
N ASP A 101 -0.54 -4.63 18.88
CA ASP A 101 0.21 -4.90 17.67
C ASP A 101 0.38 -6.40 17.43
N PRO A 102 0.36 -6.87 16.17
CA PRO A 102 0.49 -8.28 15.87
C PRO A 102 1.87 -8.80 16.28
N VAL A 103 1.92 -10.04 16.72
CA VAL A 103 3.17 -10.72 17.03
C VAL A 103 3.93 -10.97 15.73
N CYS A 104 5.14 -10.41 15.61
CA CYS A 104 6.03 -10.61 14.47
C CYS A 104 7.03 -11.73 14.76
N VAL A 105 7.08 -12.72 13.88
CA VAL A 105 8.00 -13.87 13.98
C VAL A 105 8.88 -13.87 12.72
N VAL A 106 10.19 -13.89 12.91
CA VAL A 106 11.16 -14.06 11.83
C VAL A 106 11.50 -15.53 11.72
N LYS A 107 11.43 -16.08 10.52
CA LYS A 107 11.73 -17.48 10.20
C LYS A 107 12.76 -17.55 9.05
N PRO A 108 13.52 -18.68 8.95
CA PRO A 108 14.43 -18.89 7.83
C PRO A 108 13.72 -18.88 6.47
N VAL A 109 14.43 -18.44 5.43
CA VAL A 109 13.93 -18.45 4.03
C VAL A 109 13.86 -19.87 3.48
N GLU A 110 14.74 -20.76 3.97
CA GLU A 110 14.71 -22.18 3.62
C GLU A 110 13.34 -22.77 4.00
N ASP A 111 12.74 -23.49 3.08
CA ASP A 111 11.42 -24.13 3.24
C ASP A 111 10.26 -23.16 3.54
N GLN A 112 10.43 -21.85 3.22
CA GLN A 112 9.42 -20.82 3.50
C GLN A 112 8.03 -21.16 2.94
N VAL A 113 7.94 -21.84 1.80
CA VAL A 113 6.66 -22.18 1.15
C VAL A 113 5.93 -23.29 1.92
N ASP A 114 6.64 -24.30 2.38
CA ASP A 114 6.06 -25.41 3.13
C ASP A 114 5.62 -24.97 4.53
N ASP A 115 6.44 -24.15 5.19
CA ASP A 115 6.07 -23.56 6.48
C ASP A 115 4.88 -22.60 6.33
N LEU A 116 4.87 -21.74 5.30
CA LEU A 116 3.74 -20.89 4.97
C LEU A 116 2.45 -21.71 4.80
N MET A 117 2.51 -22.81 4.06
CA MET A 117 1.36 -23.67 3.85
C MET A 117 0.84 -24.26 5.17
N ALA A 118 1.75 -24.66 6.05
CA ALA A 118 1.39 -25.14 7.38
C ALA A 118 0.73 -24.05 8.24
N GLU A 119 1.27 -22.82 8.21
CA GLU A 119 0.68 -21.65 8.90
C GLU A 119 -0.70 -21.29 8.33
N CYS A 120 -0.87 -21.30 7.00
CA CYS A 120 -2.17 -21.07 6.37
C CYS A 120 -3.21 -22.11 6.81
N ARG A 121 -2.86 -23.40 6.85
CA ARG A 121 -3.76 -24.46 7.32
C ARG A 121 -4.22 -24.25 8.76
N LYS A 122 -3.35 -23.77 9.66
CA LYS A 122 -3.71 -23.44 11.05
C LYS A 122 -4.75 -22.33 11.12
N VAL A 123 -4.60 -21.30 10.30
CA VAL A 123 -5.50 -20.14 10.23
C VAL A 123 -6.85 -20.55 9.64
N ILE A 124 -6.84 -21.30 8.55
CA ILE A 124 -8.03 -21.83 7.88
C ILE A 124 -8.84 -22.72 8.84
N ALA A 125 -8.17 -23.57 9.63
CA ALA A 125 -8.85 -24.41 10.61
C ALA A 125 -9.61 -23.63 11.69
N LYS A 126 -9.21 -22.37 11.94
CA LYS A 126 -9.92 -21.44 12.84
C LYS A 126 -11.04 -20.64 12.15
N GLY A 127 -11.20 -20.77 10.84
CA GLY A 127 -12.14 -19.98 10.04
C GLY A 127 -11.65 -18.56 9.75
N GLU A 128 -10.36 -18.28 9.93
CA GLU A 128 -9.72 -16.98 9.70
C GLU A 128 -9.07 -16.91 8.32
N ARG A 129 -8.51 -15.75 7.98
CA ARG A 129 -7.93 -15.46 6.65
C ARG A 129 -6.45 -15.15 6.74
N ALA A 130 -5.74 -15.41 5.63
CA ALA A 130 -4.33 -15.08 5.50
C ALA A 130 -4.06 -14.16 4.30
N LEU A 131 -3.14 -13.21 4.50
CA LEU A 131 -2.56 -12.39 3.45
C LEU A 131 -1.10 -12.79 3.25
N VAL A 132 -0.70 -12.99 2.00
CA VAL A 132 0.67 -13.38 1.65
C VAL A 132 1.25 -12.39 0.65
N THR A 133 2.42 -11.84 0.95
CA THR A 133 3.12 -10.95 0.02
C THR A 133 4.35 -11.60 -0.56
N THR A 134 4.53 -11.45 -1.88
CA THR A 134 5.68 -11.93 -2.64
C THR A 134 6.43 -10.76 -3.29
N LEU A 135 7.64 -11.02 -3.80
CA LEU A 135 8.47 -10.00 -4.47
C LEU A 135 8.03 -9.71 -5.90
N THR A 136 7.59 -10.73 -6.64
CA THR A 136 7.33 -10.64 -8.08
C THR A 136 5.97 -11.23 -8.46
N LYS A 137 5.45 -10.79 -9.60
CA LYS A 137 4.24 -11.37 -10.21
C LYS A 137 4.37 -12.88 -10.39
N LYS A 138 5.46 -13.32 -11.01
CA LYS A 138 5.70 -14.73 -11.27
C LYS A 138 5.68 -15.56 -9.98
N MET A 139 6.37 -15.10 -8.95
CA MET A 139 6.37 -15.79 -7.64
C MET A 139 4.96 -15.86 -7.03
N ALA A 140 4.14 -14.80 -7.18
CA ALA A 140 2.77 -14.80 -6.71
C ALA A 140 1.89 -15.80 -7.47
N GLU A 141 2.06 -15.87 -8.78
CA GLU A 141 1.34 -16.81 -9.65
C GLU A 141 1.72 -18.26 -9.33
N ASP A 142 3.03 -18.56 -9.32
CA ASP A 142 3.57 -19.90 -9.00
C ASP A 142 3.11 -20.36 -7.59
N LEU A 143 3.18 -19.47 -6.61
CA LEU A 143 2.72 -19.75 -5.24
C LEU A 143 1.20 -20.01 -5.18
N THR A 144 0.42 -19.22 -5.91
CA THR A 144 -1.04 -19.37 -5.95
C THR A 144 -1.41 -20.74 -6.54
N GLU A 145 -0.74 -21.14 -7.62
CA GLU A 145 -0.96 -22.44 -8.25
C GLU A 145 -0.58 -23.58 -7.30
N TYR A 146 0.61 -23.50 -6.69
CA TYR A 146 1.07 -24.48 -5.71
C TYR A 146 0.12 -24.65 -4.52
N LEU A 147 -0.37 -23.56 -3.94
CA LEU A 147 -1.33 -23.61 -2.83
C LEU A 147 -2.67 -24.24 -3.26
N LYS A 148 -3.16 -23.94 -4.48
CA LYS A 148 -4.37 -24.56 -5.04
C LYS A 148 -4.22 -26.07 -5.21
N GLU A 149 -3.10 -26.52 -5.78
CA GLU A 149 -2.81 -27.94 -5.95
C GLU A 149 -2.76 -28.70 -4.62
N ASN A 150 -2.37 -28.01 -3.54
CA ASN A 150 -2.36 -28.54 -2.17
C ASN A 150 -3.68 -28.32 -1.40
N GLY A 151 -4.76 -28.00 -2.10
CA GLY A 151 -6.12 -27.95 -1.56
C GLY A 151 -6.46 -26.68 -0.77
N ILE A 152 -5.66 -25.61 -0.87
CA ILE A 152 -5.94 -24.34 -0.24
C ILE A 152 -6.76 -23.46 -1.20
N LYS A 153 -7.86 -22.88 -0.72
CA LYS A 153 -8.65 -21.91 -1.47
C LYS A 153 -7.91 -20.56 -1.46
N VAL A 154 -7.28 -20.23 -2.57
CA VAL A 154 -6.42 -19.05 -2.71
C VAL A 154 -6.76 -18.25 -3.96
N ARG A 155 -6.63 -16.93 -3.88
CA ARG A 155 -6.64 -16.03 -5.04
C ARG A 155 -5.40 -15.17 -5.07
N TYR A 156 -5.02 -14.75 -6.28
CA TYR A 156 -3.96 -13.78 -6.53
C TYR A 156 -4.56 -12.41 -6.85
N LEU A 157 -4.04 -11.37 -6.20
CA LEU A 157 -4.38 -9.98 -6.46
C LEU A 157 -3.24 -9.33 -7.24
N HIS A 158 -3.42 -9.13 -8.56
CA HIS A 158 -2.42 -8.49 -9.41
C HIS A 158 -2.70 -6.99 -9.65
N SER A 159 -1.71 -6.26 -10.16
CA SER A 159 -1.76 -4.80 -10.33
C SER A 159 -2.76 -4.32 -11.38
N ASP A 160 -3.14 -5.20 -12.31
CA ASP A 160 -3.93 -4.85 -13.49
C ASP A 160 -5.44 -5.09 -13.27
N ILE A 161 -5.82 -5.50 -12.07
CA ILE A 161 -7.22 -5.70 -11.65
C ILE A 161 -7.91 -4.34 -11.53
N ASP A 162 -9.10 -4.21 -12.09
CA ASP A 162 -9.89 -3.01 -11.95
C ASP A 162 -10.45 -2.84 -10.51
N THR A 163 -10.96 -1.64 -10.22
CA THR A 163 -11.42 -1.31 -8.86
C THR A 163 -12.61 -2.15 -8.42
N LEU A 164 -13.53 -2.50 -9.32
CA LEU A 164 -14.72 -3.27 -8.99
C LEU A 164 -14.35 -4.71 -8.67
N GLU A 165 -13.51 -5.32 -9.50
CA GLU A 165 -13.00 -6.67 -9.28
C GLU A 165 -12.20 -6.77 -7.98
N ARG A 166 -11.40 -5.75 -7.66
CA ARG A 166 -10.68 -5.67 -6.38
C ARG A 166 -11.63 -5.68 -5.18
N ILE A 167 -12.72 -4.92 -5.24
CA ILE A 167 -13.73 -4.88 -4.18
C ILE A 167 -14.38 -6.25 -4.02
N GLU A 168 -14.70 -6.93 -5.12
CA GLU A 168 -15.27 -8.28 -5.09
C GLU A 168 -14.32 -9.30 -4.47
N ILE A 169 -13.04 -9.29 -4.85
CA ILE A 169 -12.03 -10.19 -4.27
C ILE A 169 -11.92 -9.98 -2.76
N ILE A 170 -11.88 -8.74 -2.28
CA ILE A 170 -11.79 -8.46 -0.85
C ILE A 170 -13.06 -8.92 -0.12
N ARG A 171 -14.23 -8.67 -0.69
CA ARG A 171 -15.51 -9.14 -0.14
C ARG A 171 -15.55 -10.67 -0.05
N ASP A 172 -15.15 -11.36 -1.11
CA ASP A 172 -15.12 -12.82 -1.18
C ASP A 172 -14.16 -13.43 -0.15
N LEU A 173 -12.98 -12.80 0.06
CA LEU A 173 -12.05 -13.18 1.13
C LEU A 173 -12.70 -13.06 2.51
N ARG A 174 -13.34 -11.92 2.80
CA ARG A 174 -14.03 -11.69 4.07
C ARG A 174 -15.18 -12.67 4.31
N GLN A 175 -15.93 -13.01 3.26
CA GLN A 175 -17.02 -13.97 3.32
C GLN A 175 -16.56 -15.44 3.38
N GLY A 176 -15.28 -15.72 3.16
CA GLY A 176 -14.73 -17.09 3.18
C GLY A 176 -15.01 -17.92 1.92
N VAL A 177 -15.25 -17.26 0.80
CA VAL A 177 -15.29 -17.92 -0.50
C VAL A 177 -13.92 -18.55 -0.81
N PHE A 178 -12.87 -17.88 -0.38
CA PHE A 178 -11.50 -18.38 -0.33
C PHE A 178 -10.80 -17.89 0.94
N ASP A 179 -9.65 -18.47 1.30
CA ASP A 179 -9.05 -18.34 2.62
C ASP A 179 -7.73 -17.56 2.60
N VAL A 180 -7.02 -17.59 1.47
CA VAL A 180 -5.70 -16.98 1.32
C VAL A 180 -5.68 -16.01 0.15
N LEU A 181 -5.21 -14.79 0.37
CA LEU A 181 -4.98 -13.80 -0.67
C LEU A 181 -3.48 -13.60 -0.85
N VAL A 182 -2.99 -13.91 -2.05
CA VAL A 182 -1.59 -13.66 -2.44
C VAL A 182 -1.52 -12.37 -3.23
N GLY A 183 -0.53 -11.54 -2.96
CA GLY A 183 -0.30 -10.31 -3.73
C GLY A 183 1.15 -9.88 -3.66
N ILE A 184 1.52 -8.94 -4.53
CA ILE A 184 2.78 -8.24 -4.42
C ILE A 184 2.55 -7.10 -3.42
N ASN A 185 2.78 -5.90 -3.68
CA ASN A 185 2.63 -4.78 -2.74
C ASN A 185 1.21 -4.21 -2.60
N LEU A 186 0.23 -4.83 -3.20
CA LEU A 186 -1.17 -4.36 -3.23
C LEU A 186 -1.91 -4.51 -1.89
N LEU A 187 -1.27 -5.14 -0.92
CA LEU A 187 -1.84 -5.42 0.40
C LEU A 187 -1.54 -4.33 1.43
N ARG A 188 -1.01 -3.16 1.02
CA ARG A 188 -0.56 -2.11 1.94
C ARG A 188 -1.66 -1.14 2.35
N GLU A 189 -2.39 -0.59 1.39
CA GLU A 189 -3.34 0.50 1.61
C GLU A 189 -4.76 0.11 1.24
N GLY A 190 -5.73 0.73 1.92
CA GLY A 190 -7.15 0.57 1.60
C GLY A 190 -7.73 -0.82 1.90
N LEU A 191 -7.06 -1.65 2.69
CA LEU A 191 -7.57 -2.95 3.10
C LEU A 191 -7.95 -2.94 4.58
N ASP A 192 -9.21 -3.23 4.85
CA ASP A 192 -9.76 -3.46 6.17
C ASP A 192 -10.35 -4.87 6.23
N ILE A 193 -9.57 -5.82 6.77
CA ILE A 193 -9.91 -7.24 6.82
C ILE A 193 -9.71 -7.74 8.25
N PRO A 194 -10.67 -7.50 9.15
CA PRO A 194 -10.59 -7.96 10.55
C PRO A 194 -10.48 -9.48 10.67
N GLU A 195 -10.95 -10.21 9.68
CA GLU A 195 -10.89 -11.67 9.62
C GLU A 195 -9.47 -12.20 9.35
N CYS A 196 -8.54 -11.31 8.97
CA CYS A 196 -7.15 -11.69 8.68
C CYS A 196 -6.35 -11.78 9.97
N SER A 197 -5.97 -12.99 10.36
CA SER A 197 -5.12 -13.26 11.52
C SER A 197 -3.66 -13.57 11.15
N LEU A 198 -3.36 -13.83 9.89
CA LEU A 198 -2.00 -14.09 9.42
C LEU A 198 -1.63 -13.16 8.27
N VAL A 199 -0.50 -12.49 8.43
CA VAL A 199 0.22 -11.83 7.33
C VAL A 199 1.57 -12.52 7.17
N ALA A 200 1.84 -13.07 5.98
CA ALA A 200 3.12 -13.69 5.66
C ALA A 200 3.85 -12.86 4.60
N ILE A 201 5.12 -12.60 4.84
CA ILE A 201 5.99 -11.82 3.96
C ILE A 201 7.15 -12.71 3.53
N LEU A 202 7.11 -13.18 2.29
CA LEU A 202 8.15 -14.03 1.72
C LEU A 202 9.34 -13.19 1.27
N ASP A 203 10.56 -13.71 1.40
CA ASP A 203 11.81 -13.03 1.08
C ASP A 203 11.89 -11.62 1.72
N ALA A 204 11.57 -11.51 3.00
CA ALA A 204 11.49 -10.22 3.70
C ALA A 204 12.86 -9.54 3.86
N ASP A 205 13.96 -10.29 3.76
CA ASP A 205 15.35 -9.83 3.80
C ASP A 205 15.78 -9.10 2.52
N LYS A 206 15.06 -9.29 1.41
CA LYS A 206 15.42 -8.68 0.13
C LYS A 206 14.92 -7.25 0.05
N GLU A 207 15.85 -6.31 0.12
CA GLU A 207 15.57 -4.89 -0.07
C GLU A 207 15.16 -4.57 -1.52
N GLY A 208 14.31 -3.55 -1.68
CA GLY A 208 13.85 -3.07 -2.97
C GLY A 208 12.84 -1.94 -2.84
N PHE A 209 12.47 -1.34 -3.96
CA PHE A 209 11.53 -0.20 -4.05
C PHE A 209 10.23 -0.41 -3.25
N LEU A 210 9.80 -1.64 -3.11
CA LEU A 210 8.54 -2.00 -2.45
C LEU A 210 8.75 -2.77 -1.13
N ARG A 211 9.96 -2.83 -0.61
CA ARG A 211 10.40 -3.56 0.59
C ARG A 211 11.22 -2.67 1.55
N SER A 212 10.87 -1.37 1.62
CA SER A 212 11.41 -0.50 2.65
C SER A 212 10.82 -0.82 4.02
N THR A 213 11.47 -0.40 5.09
CA THR A 213 10.95 -0.52 6.46
C THR A 213 9.53 0.01 6.58
N ARG A 214 9.21 1.16 5.97
CA ARG A 214 7.85 1.73 5.93
C ARG A 214 6.85 0.79 5.27
N SER A 215 7.23 0.18 4.14
CA SER A 215 6.37 -0.78 3.43
C SER A 215 6.08 -2.03 4.26
N LEU A 216 7.08 -2.54 4.98
CA LEU A 216 6.91 -3.69 5.87
C LEU A 216 5.97 -3.34 7.02
N ILE A 217 6.15 -2.20 7.69
CA ILE A 217 5.28 -1.74 8.79
C ILE A 217 3.83 -1.60 8.31
N GLN A 218 3.59 -1.03 7.12
CA GLN A 218 2.25 -0.92 6.54
C GLN A 218 1.61 -2.29 6.28
N THR A 219 2.39 -3.24 5.80
CA THR A 219 1.92 -4.61 5.56
C THR A 219 1.64 -5.35 6.87
N ILE A 220 2.53 -5.23 7.86
CA ILE A 220 2.36 -5.77 9.21
C ILE A 220 1.07 -5.25 9.84
N GLY A 221 0.77 -3.97 9.68
CA GLY A 221 -0.44 -3.33 10.18
C GLY A 221 -1.75 -3.95 9.69
N ARG A 222 -1.73 -4.76 8.62
CA ARG A 222 -2.95 -5.46 8.16
C ARG A 222 -3.40 -6.55 9.13
N ALA A 223 -2.49 -7.16 9.89
CA ALA A 223 -2.84 -8.11 10.95
C ALA A 223 -3.27 -7.44 12.28
N ALA A 224 -3.04 -6.14 12.44
CA ALA A 224 -3.30 -5.42 13.69
C ALA A 224 -4.80 -5.20 14.00
N ARG A 225 -5.70 -5.62 13.10
CA ARG A 225 -7.15 -5.54 13.29
C ARG A 225 -7.78 -6.82 13.81
N ASN A 226 -6.98 -7.86 13.97
CA ASN A 226 -7.37 -9.12 14.56
C ASN A 226 -6.71 -9.27 15.94
N ALA A 227 -7.46 -9.70 16.95
CA ALA A 227 -6.93 -9.87 18.30
C ALA A 227 -5.83 -10.95 18.39
N GLU A 228 -5.88 -11.95 17.51
CA GLU A 228 -4.86 -12.99 17.36
C GLU A 228 -3.91 -12.74 16.17
N GLY A 229 -3.84 -11.48 15.74
CA GLY A 229 -3.02 -11.09 14.59
C GLY A 229 -1.54 -11.48 14.74
N ARG A 230 -1.02 -12.15 13.72
CA ARG A 230 0.36 -12.63 13.66
C ARG A 230 0.98 -12.33 12.31
N VAL A 231 2.26 -12.00 12.32
CA VAL A 231 3.04 -11.77 11.11
C VAL A 231 4.22 -12.72 11.08
N VAL A 232 4.44 -13.34 9.94
CA VAL A 232 5.64 -14.17 9.70
C VAL A 232 6.46 -13.52 8.59
N LEU A 233 7.73 -13.29 8.89
CA LEU A 233 8.72 -12.74 7.97
C LEU A 233 9.72 -13.86 7.64
N TYR A 234 9.79 -14.24 6.36
CA TYR A 234 10.72 -15.24 5.88
C TYR A 234 11.91 -14.64 5.15
#